data_457b567364370106bb0abfc0f889082f
#
_entry.id   457b567364370106bb0abfc0f889082f
#
_cell.length_a   1.000
_cell.length_b   1.000
_cell.length_c   1.000
_cell.angle_alpha   90.00
_cell.angle_beta   90.00
_cell.angle_gamma   90.00
#
_symmetry.space_group_name_H-M   'P 1'
#
loop_
_entity.id
_entity.type
_entity.pdbx_description
1 polymer ?
#
loop_
_entity_poly.entity_id
_entity_poly.type
_entity_poly.pdbx_seq_one_letter_code
_entity_poly.pdbx_strand_id
1 'polypeptide(L)'
;MVFSPLGNLLLDNLKDRDKVSRIFLTMLYGNGFRQPFSQMDERFNIYGFRLIFKLLRDPRLGGMLFDDEVFYYAMFVKTITPDDYEQLVSDILAFRSKASAEKYAEFKQNERVIGLACHEWRYATGMLQSAGILNVHEGKEVGDLTYGTIDKKTGRPTAVRKYNENHVTLQAGLDTLVDKLLANYPYYSKPYPEDEISKKFNSSIVVEMYSFYPPELLEEIGMDTEDDKAIATMLQIASDVNYYSREETATGAKFEDALTNAFNMFIDVDAERIGGAGNADIECVYYLPDNGHKKFDIEAKSTTRKLAQINSRRLRTHRIKIGSKYTMIVTPNFSIGVLKDIEGENSVVIKSAALANYLYQYVLKQGRTISYSMLDEIVESNIGGDITDSVNAYVYSNFGHAANDFKIAAKS
;
A
#
# COMPACT_ATOMS: atom_id res chain seq x y z
N MET A 1 -10.99 6.62 -16.97
CA MET A 1 -9.90 5.84 -16.32
C MET A 1 -8.91 6.84 -15.76
N VAL A 2 -8.62 6.77 -14.48
CA VAL A 2 -7.64 7.65 -13.82
C VAL A 2 -6.40 6.79 -13.54
N PHE A 3 -5.26 7.19 -14.06
CA PHE A 3 -3.99 6.54 -13.75
C PHE A 3 -3.45 7.01 -12.40
N SER A 4 -2.74 6.13 -11.69
CA SER A 4 -1.96 6.54 -10.52
C SER A 4 -0.85 7.53 -10.93
N PRO A 5 -0.25 8.29 -9.99
CA PRO A 5 0.89 9.16 -10.30
C PRO A 5 2.00 8.42 -11.05
N LEU A 6 2.38 7.20 -10.60
CA LEU A 6 3.36 6.37 -11.30
C LEU A 6 2.89 5.95 -12.71
N GLY A 7 1.58 5.69 -12.88
CA GLY A 7 1.00 5.36 -14.17
C GLY A 7 1.09 6.52 -15.16
N ASN A 8 0.80 7.74 -14.73
CA ASN A 8 0.98 8.94 -15.53
C ASN A 8 2.46 9.16 -15.87
N LEU A 9 3.33 9.05 -14.87
CA LEU A 9 4.77 9.21 -15.05
C LEU A 9 5.33 8.19 -16.06
N LEU A 10 4.84 6.95 -16.04
CA LEU A 10 5.21 5.94 -17.04
C LEU A 10 4.80 6.37 -18.45
N LEU A 11 3.56 6.84 -18.63
CA LEU A 11 3.04 7.29 -19.92
C LEU A 11 3.83 8.45 -20.49
N ASP A 12 4.23 9.40 -19.66
CA ASP A 12 4.99 10.59 -20.05
C ASP A 12 6.44 10.25 -20.47
N ASN A 13 6.97 9.10 -20.02
CA ASN A 13 8.36 8.70 -20.24
C ASN A 13 8.54 7.46 -21.15
N LEU A 14 7.53 7.01 -21.88
CA LEU A 14 7.56 5.78 -22.70
C LEU A 14 8.73 5.71 -23.72
N LYS A 15 9.28 6.85 -24.12
CA LYS A 15 10.40 6.92 -25.07
C LYS A 15 11.78 6.77 -24.40
N ASP A 16 11.86 6.92 -23.11
CA ASP A 16 13.09 6.82 -22.32
C ASP A 16 13.12 5.47 -21.59
N ARG A 17 13.82 4.53 -22.19
CA ARG A 17 13.87 3.13 -21.70
C ARG A 17 14.44 3.03 -20.28
N ASP A 18 15.37 3.87 -19.93
CA ASP A 18 16.01 3.87 -18.62
C ASP A 18 15.04 4.38 -17.54
N LYS A 19 14.33 5.47 -17.80
CA LYS A 19 13.25 5.95 -16.92
C LYS A 19 12.11 4.94 -16.82
N VAL A 20 11.68 4.36 -17.93
CA VAL A 20 10.63 3.31 -17.93
C VAL A 20 11.02 2.16 -17.01
N SER A 21 12.26 1.68 -17.05
CA SER A 21 12.73 0.59 -16.18
C SER A 21 12.61 0.96 -14.70
N ARG A 22 13.04 2.15 -14.31
CA ARG A 22 12.95 2.65 -12.92
C ARG A 22 11.53 2.86 -12.45
N ILE A 23 10.68 3.47 -13.30
CA ILE A 23 9.27 3.69 -12.98
C ILE A 23 8.55 2.36 -12.83
N PHE A 24 8.75 1.43 -13.76
CA PHE A 24 8.08 0.13 -13.71
C PHE A 24 8.55 -0.74 -12.54
N LEU A 25 9.84 -0.74 -12.23
CA LEU A 25 10.38 -1.35 -11.02
C LEU A 25 9.67 -0.81 -9.78
N THR A 26 9.54 0.51 -9.68
CA THR A 26 8.88 1.18 -8.55
C THR A 26 7.39 0.83 -8.47
N MET A 27 6.69 0.74 -9.59
CA MET A 27 5.29 0.28 -9.62
C MET A 27 5.16 -1.15 -9.06
N LEU A 28 6.06 -2.05 -9.45
CA LEU A 28 6.07 -3.43 -8.91
C LEU A 28 6.43 -3.45 -7.43
N TYR A 29 7.35 -2.60 -7.00
CA TYR A 29 7.77 -2.46 -5.60
C TYR A 29 6.61 -2.02 -4.70
N GLY A 30 5.73 -1.14 -5.18
CA GLY A 30 4.52 -0.69 -4.49
C GLY A 30 3.34 -1.64 -4.58
N ASN A 31 3.43 -2.73 -5.38
CA ASN A 31 2.30 -3.62 -5.61
C ASN A 31 2.24 -4.75 -4.57
N GLY A 32 1.16 -4.76 -3.77
CA GLY A 32 0.86 -5.90 -2.89
C GLY A 32 0.52 -7.15 -3.69
N PHE A 33 0.99 -8.31 -3.23
CA PHE A 33 0.84 -9.57 -3.97
C PHE A 33 -0.62 -10.01 -4.12
N ARG A 34 -1.48 -9.68 -3.17
CA ARG A 34 -2.92 -9.84 -3.33
C ARG A 34 -3.47 -8.64 -4.10
N GLN A 35 -3.70 -8.79 -5.37
CA GLN A 35 -4.40 -7.78 -6.15
C GLN A 35 -5.86 -7.68 -5.70
N PRO A 36 -6.39 -6.46 -5.45
CA PRO A 36 -7.77 -6.29 -5.00
C PRO A 36 -8.81 -6.81 -5.99
N PHE A 37 -8.41 -7.10 -7.23
CA PHE A 37 -9.29 -7.58 -8.32
C PHE A 37 -9.14 -9.07 -8.63
N SER A 38 -8.20 -9.78 -8.00
CA SER A 38 -7.97 -11.20 -8.23
C SER A 38 -8.65 -12.08 -7.19
N GLN A 39 -8.92 -13.34 -7.57
CA GLN A 39 -9.43 -14.37 -6.65
C GLN A 39 -8.28 -15.15 -6.00
N MET A 40 -7.17 -14.51 -5.70
CA MET A 40 -6.01 -15.16 -5.08
C MET A 40 -6.31 -15.61 -3.64
N ASP A 41 -5.47 -16.50 -3.15
CA ASP A 41 -5.52 -17.03 -1.79
C ASP A 41 -5.51 -15.87 -0.76
N GLU A 42 -6.53 -15.80 0.08
CA GLU A 42 -6.73 -14.75 1.10
C GLU A 42 -5.59 -14.69 2.13
N ARG A 43 -4.77 -15.73 2.21
CA ARG A 43 -3.64 -15.81 3.14
C ARG A 43 -2.42 -14.99 2.71
N PHE A 44 -2.36 -14.55 1.45
CA PHE A 44 -1.26 -13.71 0.98
C PHE A 44 -1.45 -12.26 1.40
N ASN A 45 -0.49 -11.72 2.15
CA ASN A 45 -0.43 -10.33 2.58
C ASN A 45 1.04 -9.87 2.59
N ILE A 46 1.62 -9.71 1.40
CA ILE A 46 3.02 -9.43 1.20
C ILE A 46 3.25 -8.56 -0.04
N TYR A 47 4.28 -7.74 -0.01
CA TYR A 47 4.85 -7.10 -1.20
C TYR A 47 5.84 -8.06 -1.87
N GLY A 48 5.36 -8.94 -2.74
CA GLY A 48 6.17 -10.02 -3.31
C GLY A 48 7.42 -9.54 -4.04
N PHE A 49 7.32 -8.45 -4.81
CA PHE A 49 8.48 -7.89 -5.51
C PHE A 49 9.47 -7.23 -4.57
N ARG A 50 9.05 -6.63 -3.44
CA ARG A 50 9.99 -6.15 -2.41
C ARG A 50 10.84 -7.28 -1.86
N LEU A 51 10.22 -8.44 -1.62
CA LEU A 51 10.94 -9.64 -1.18
C LEU A 51 11.96 -10.11 -2.24
N ILE A 52 11.56 -10.18 -3.52
CA ILE A 52 12.46 -10.57 -4.62
C ILE A 52 13.65 -9.61 -4.71
N PHE A 53 13.41 -8.29 -4.68
CA PHE A 53 14.49 -7.31 -4.72
C PHE A 53 15.37 -7.35 -3.46
N LYS A 54 14.79 -7.61 -2.29
CA LYS A 54 15.56 -7.82 -1.05
C LYS A 54 16.48 -9.02 -1.16
N LEU A 55 16.00 -10.15 -1.70
CA LEU A 55 16.82 -11.35 -1.93
C LEU A 55 17.94 -11.07 -2.95
N LEU A 56 17.66 -10.38 -4.06
CA LEU A 56 18.68 -9.98 -5.04
C LEU A 56 19.74 -9.05 -4.46
N ARG A 57 19.42 -8.25 -3.44
CA ARG A 57 20.37 -7.37 -2.74
C ARG A 57 20.99 -7.99 -1.51
N ASP A 58 20.64 -9.23 -1.14
CA ASP A 58 21.28 -9.92 -0.02
C ASP A 58 22.69 -10.39 -0.42
N PRO A 59 23.75 -9.92 0.26
CA PRO A 59 25.13 -10.27 -0.11
C PRO A 59 25.42 -11.76 0.01
N ARG A 60 24.69 -12.49 0.87
CA ARG A 60 24.83 -13.94 1.04
C ARG A 60 24.42 -14.73 -0.21
N LEU A 61 23.50 -14.16 -1.00
CA LEU A 61 23.03 -14.78 -2.25
C LEU A 61 23.84 -14.37 -3.47
N GLY A 62 24.82 -13.47 -3.31
CA GLY A 62 25.77 -13.09 -4.37
C GLY A 62 25.17 -12.24 -5.49
N GLY A 63 24.09 -11.51 -5.24
CA GLY A 63 23.43 -10.64 -6.21
C GLY A 63 22.65 -11.38 -7.29
N MET A 64 22.34 -12.66 -7.10
CA MET A 64 21.61 -13.50 -8.05
C MET A 64 20.60 -14.41 -7.34
N LEU A 65 19.53 -14.75 -8.05
CA LEU A 65 18.56 -15.75 -7.64
C LEU A 65 18.39 -16.77 -8.76
N PHE A 66 18.46 -18.06 -8.42
CA PHE A 66 18.06 -19.10 -9.36
C PHE A 66 16.54 -19.15 -9.49
N ASP A 67 16.04 -19.49 -10.69
CA ASP A 67 14.61 -19.59 -10.95
C ASP A 67 13.93 -20.53 -9.96
N ASP A 68 14.59 -21.63 -9.61
CA ASP A 68 14.08 -22.64 -8.67
C ASP A 68 13.98 -22.12 -7.23
N GLU A 69 14.84 -21.21 -6.81
CA GLU A 69 14.77 -20.58 -5.49
C GLU A 69 13.53 -19.68 -5.40
N VAL A 70 13.16 -19.05 -6.48
CA VAL A 70 11.98 -18.18 -6.53
C VAL A 70 10.70 -19.02 -6.58
N PHE A 71 10.56 -19.93 -7.54
CA PHE A 71 9.30 -20.67 -7.71
C PHE A 71 9.11 -21.78 -6.68
N TYR A 72 10.12 -22.18 -5.92
CA TYR A 72 10.02 -23.19 -4.87
C TYR A 72 9.90 -22.61 -3.46
N TYR A 73 10.48 -21.43 -3.22
CA TYR A 73 10.45 -20.75 -1.92
C TYR A 73 9.74 -19.40 -1.97
N ALA A 74 10.27 -18.40 -2.67
CA ALA A 74 9.83 -17.02 -2.55
C ALA A 74 8.37 -16.82 -2.94
N MET A 75 7.88 -17.51 -3.97
CA MET A 75 6.49 -17.42 -4.42
C MET A 75 5.47 -18.03 -3.46
N PHE A 76 5.90 -18.81 -2.48
CA PHE A 76 5.03 -19.41 -1.47
C PHE A 76 5.00 -18.66 -0.15
N VAL A 77 5.79 -17.59 -0.02
CA VAL A 77 5.79 -16.73 1.15
C VAL A 77 4.51 -15.90 1.18
N LYS A 78 3.70 -16.08 2.22
CA LYS A 78 2.39 -15.42 2.36
C LYS A 78 2.46 -14.16 3.20
N THR A 79 3.27 -14.19 4.23
CA THR A 79 3.65 -13.08 5.10
C THR A 79 5.11 -13.28 5.48
N ILE A 80 5.79 -12.22 5.89
CA ILE A 80 7.20 -12.34 6.28
C ILE A 80 7.52 -11.36 7.40
N THR A 81 8.30 -11.82 8.37
CA THR A 81 8.96 -11.02 9.40
C THR A 81 10.47 -11.00 9.13
N PRO A 82 11.25 -10.15 9.81
CA PRO A 82 12.72 -10.24 9.72
C PRO A 82 13.29 -11.61 10.07
N ASP A 83 12.72 -12.29 11.08
CA ASP A 83 13.17 -13.64 11.47
C ASP A 83 12.83 -14.69 10.41
N ASP A 84 11.61 -14.63 9.83
CA ASP A 84 11.23 -15.50 8.71
C ASP A 84 12.13 -15.29 7.49
N TYR A 85 12.61 -14.05 7.27
CA TYR A 85 13.54 -13.75 6.19
C TYR A 85 14.90 -14.44 6.40
N GLU A 86 15.44 -14.41 7.61
CA GLU A 86 16.69 -15.10 7.93
C GLU A 86 16.57 -16.61 7.68
N GLN A 87 15.44 -17.21 8.07
CA GLN A 87 15.18 -18.61 7.80
C GLN A 87 15.04 -18.89 6.28
N LEU A 88 14.33 -18.02 5.54
CA LEU A 88 14.19 -18.15 4.09
C LEU A 88 15.55 -18.13 3.38
N VAL A 89 16.44 -17.20 3.74
CA VAL A 89 17.79 -17.14 3.16
C VAL A 89 18.61 -18.38 3.50
N SER A 90 18.50 -18.88 4.75
CA SER A 90 19.15 -20.12 5.15
C SER A 90 18.66 -21.33 4.32
N ASP A 91 17.35 -21.42 4.11
CA ASP A 91 16.74 -22.50 3.31
C ASP A 91 17.15 -22.43 1.85
N ILE A 92 17.19 -21.23 1.26
CA ILE A 92 17.68 -21.00 -0.11
C ILE A 92 19.14 -21.43 -0.25
N LEU A 93 20.02 -21.06 0.68
CA LEU A 93 21.42 -21.45 0.65
C LEU A 93 21.62 -22.96 0.78
N ALA A 94 20.88 -23.59 1.68
CA ALA A 94 20.89 -25.06 1.83
C ALA A 94 20.39 -25.75 0.56
N PHE A 95 19.33 -25.24 -0.04
CA PHE A 95 18.78 -25.75 -1.30
C PHE A 95 19.72 -25.53 -2.49
N ARG A 96 20.39 -24.38 -2.56
CA ARG A 96 21.38 -24.06 -3.61
C ARG A 96 22.53 -25.08 -3.63
N SER A 97 22.90 -25.65 -2.50
CA SER A 97 23.97 -26.64 -2.39
C SER A 97 23.59 -28.05 -2.88
N LYS A 98 22.27 -28.33 -3.10
CA LYS A 98 21.81 -29.63 -3.58
C LYS A 98 22.14 -29.85 -5.07
N ALA A 99 22.36 -31.11 -5.43
CA ALA A 99 22.50 -31.49 -6.84
C ALA A 99 21.18 -31.28 -7.62
N SER A 100 21.25 -30.94 -8.90
CA SER A 100 20.09 -30.69 -9.79
C SER A 100 19.09 -31.84 -9.79
N ALA A 101 19.59 -33.10 -9.77
CA ALA A 101 18.74 -34.30 -9.74
C ALA A 101 17.97 -34.44 -8.41
N GLU A 102 18.55 -34.00 -7.30
CA GLU A 102 17.93 -34.04 -5.98
C GLU A 102 16.81 -32.96 -5.92
N LYS A 103 17.10 -31.71 -6.35
CA LYS A 103 16.12 -30.64 -6.46
C LYS A 103 14.94 -31.06 -7.34
N TYR A 104 15.22 -31.64 -8.48
CA TYR A 104 14.19 -32.09 -9.42
C TYR A 104 13.31 -33.20 -8.83
N ALA A 105 13.88 -34.13 -8.07
CA ALA A 105 13.13 -35.19 -7.37
C ALA A 105 12.19 -34.58 -6.30
N GLU A 106 12.61 -33.52 -5.60
CA GLU A 106 11.75 -32.79 -4.66
C GLU A 106 10.56 -32.11 -5.37
N PHE A 107 10.81 -31.48 -6.53
CA PHE A 107 9.74 -30.86 -7.32
C PHE A 107 8.68 -31.85 -7.78
N LYS A 108 9.09 -33.08 -8.11
CA LYS A 108 8.18 -34.15 -8.54
C LYS A 108 7.21 -34.61 -7.44
N GLN A 109 7.51 -34.36 -6.16
CA GLN A 109 6.61 -34.73 -5.05
C GLN A 109 5.32 -33.85 -5.06
N ASN A 110 5.40 -32.63 -5.56
CA ASN A 110 4.25 -31.73 -5.74
C ASN A 110 4.28 -31.06 -7.11
N GLU A 111 4.53 -31.87 -8.14
CA GLU A 111 4.89 -31.43 -9.48
C GLU A 111 3.93 -30.39 -10.07
N ARG A 112 2.61 -30.61 -9.90
CA ARG A 112 1.61 -29.71 -10.49
C ARG A 112 1.69 -28.29 -9.92
N VAL A 113 1.86 -28.15 -8.62
CA VAL A 113 1.95 -26.85 -7.95
C VAL A 113 3.27 -26.16 -8.30
N ILE A 114 4.36 -26.91 -8.23
CA ILE A 114 5.70 -26.38 -8.55
C ILE A 114 5.82 -26.07 -10.04
N GLY A 115 5.27 -26.90 -10.92
CA GLY A 115 5.24 -26.66 -12.35
C GLY A 115 4.43 -25.41 -12.72
N LEU A 116 3.32 -25.16 -12.01
CA LEU A 116 2.56 -23.91 -12.18
C LEU A 116 3.37 -22.69 -11.70
N ALA A 117 4.01 -22.77 -10.54
CA ALA A 117 4.86 -21.69 -10.04
C ALA A 117 6.04 -21.40 -10.97
N CYS A 118 6.69 -22.46 -11.52
CA CYS A 118 7.72 -22.32 -12.56
C CYS A 118 7.18 -21.63 -13.82
N HIS A 119 5.95 -21.96 -14.23
CA HIS A 119 5.31 -21.35 -15.39
C HIS A 119 5.07 -19.85 -15.16
N GLU A 120 4.47 -19.49 -14.03
CA GLU A 120 4.19 -18.09 -13.67
C GLU A 120 5.47 -17.26 -13.53
N TRP A 121 6.50 -17.82 -12.88
CA TRP A 121 7.78 -17.14 -12.74
C TRP A 121 8.44 -16.85 -14.08
N ARG A 122 8.35 -17.78 -15.05
CA ARG A 122 8.87 -17.56 -16.41
C ARG A 122 8.18 -16.42 -17.16
N TYR A 123 6.88 -16.21 -16.93
CA TYR A 123 6.19 -15.02 -17.46
C TYR A 123 6.67 -13.75 -16.76
N ALA A 124 6.80 -13.78 -15.43
CA ALA A 124 7.29 -12.64 -14.68
C ALA A 124 8.72 -12.25 -15.11
N THR A 125 9.64 -13.22 -15.23
CA THR A 125 11.02 -12.94 -15.68
C THR A 125 11.07 -12.38 -17.10
N GLY A 126 10.25 -12.90 -18.02
CA GLY A 126 10.14 -12.36 -19.39
C GLY A 126 9.68 -10.90 -19.43
N MET A 127 8.69 -10.56 -18.61
CA MET A 127 8.20 -9.19 -18.44
C MET A 127 9.29 -8.29 -17.82
N LEU A 128 9.93 -8.73 -16.73
CA LEU A 128 10.97 -7.97 -16.04
C LEU A 128 12.21 -7.76 -16.89
N GLN A 129 12.59 -8.74 -17.70
CA GLN A 129 13.68 -8.63 -18.68
C GLN A 129 13.32 -7.63 -19.78
N SER A 130 12.12 -7.73 -20.34
CA SER A 130 11.64 -6.81 -21.39
C SER A 130 11.56 -5.37 -20.90
N ALA A 131 11.20 -5.18 -19.62
CA ALA A 131 11.18 -3.88 -18.96
C ALA A 131 12.58 -3.37 -18.56
N GLY A 132 13.64 -4.14 -18.79
CA GLY A 132 15.01 -3.75 -18.43
C GLY A 132 15.27 -3.74 -16.92
N ILE A 133 14.59 -4.59 -16.16
CA ILE A 133 14.74 -4.69 -14.69
C ILE A 133 15.67 -5.84 -14.32
N LEU A 134 15.50 -6.99 -14.95
CA LEU A 134 16.33 -8.18 -14.69
C LEU A 134 17.12 -8.59 -15.93
N ASN A 135 18.30 -9.13 -15.71
CA ASN A 135 18.99 -9.97 -16.69
C ASN A 135 18.69 -11.44 -16.39
N VAL A 136 18.30 -12.17 -17.42
CA VAL A 136 18.09 -13.61 -17.34
C VAL A 136 19.33 -14.32 -17.91
N HIS A 137 19.93 -15.18 -17.11
CA HIS A 137 21.07 -16.00 -17.49
C HIS A 137 20.60 -17.44 -17.66
N GLU A 138 20.71 -17.97 -18.87
CA GLU A 138 20.29 -19.32 -19.19
C GLU A 138 21.22 -20.37 -18.56
N GLY A 139 20.63 -21.35 -17.89
CA GLY A 139 21.30 -22.50 -17.32
C GLY A 139 20.98 -23.80 -18.04
N LYS A 140 21.56 -24.89 -17.52
CA LYS A 140 21.35 -26.24 -18.05
C LYS A 140 19.89 -26.69 -17.91
N GLU A 141 19.36 -27.31 -18.96
CA GLU A 141 18.08 -28.02 -18.88
C GLU A 141 18.19 -29.25 -17.98
N VAL A 142 17.27 -29.42 -17.04
CA VAL A 142 17.25 -30.51 -16.07
C VAL A 142 16.12 -31.49 -16.36
N GLY A 143 14.93 -30.97 -16.72
CA GLY A 143 13.78 -31.82 -17.03
C GLY A 143 12.48 -31.03 -17.22
N ASP A 144 11.37 -31.76 -17.27
CA ASP A 144 10.05 -31.23 -17.50
C ASP A 144 9.19 -31.24 -16.24
N LEU A 145 8.51 -30.13 -15.94
CA LEU A 145 7.53 -29.99 -14.87
C LEU A 145 6.12 -29.86 -15.45
N THR A 146 5.25 -30.77 -15.05
CA THR A 146 3.84 -30.78 -15.47
C THR A 146 3.03 -29.85 -14.57
N TYR A 147 2.26 -28.93 -15.18
CA TYR A 147 1.36 -28.03 -14.43
C TYR A 147 -0.10 -28.08 -14.91
N GLY A 148 -0.34 -28.63 -16.09
CA GLY A 148 -1.68 -28.83 -16.62
C GLY A 148 -2.41 -30.03 -16.01
N THR A 149 -3.68 -30.18 -16.37
CA THR A 149 -4.47 -31.37 -16.06
C THR A 149 -4.06 -32.53 -16.97
N ILE A 150 -4.36 -33.76 -16.56
CA ILE A 150 -4.21 -34.92 -17.44
C ILE A 150 -5.39 -34.98 -18.40
N ASP A 151 -5.10 -34.96 -19.69
CA ASP A 151 -6.11 -35.17 -20.74
C ASP A 151 -6.67 -36.60 -20.63
N LYS A 152 -7.99 -36.70 -20.49
CA LYS A 152 -8.67 -38.00 -20.26
C LYS A 152 -8.61 -38.94 -21.47
N LYS A 153 -8.40 -38.43 -22.68
CA LYS A 153 -8.35 -39.21 -23.93
C LYS A 153 -6.95 -39.75 -24.22
N THR A 154 -5.94 -38.90 -24.00
CA THR A 154 -4.56 -39.20 -24.35
C THR A 154 -3.71 -39.69 -23.18
N GLY A 155 -4.18 -39.50 -21.94
CA GLY A 155 -3.41 -39.79 -20.71
C GLY A 155 -2.19 -38.89 -20.52
N ARG A 156 -2.03 -37.84 -21.33
CA ARG A 156 -0.88 -36.93 -21.29
C ARG A 156 -1.21 -35.63 -20.55
N PRO A 157 -0.21 -35.00 -19.92
CA PRO A 157 -0.39 -33.66 -19.37
C PRO A 157 -0.76 -32.66 -20.46
N THR A 158 -1.72 -31.78 -20.15
CA THR A 158 -2.15 -30.71 -21.08
C THR A 158 -1.16 -29.56 -21.15
N ALA A 159 -0.30 -29.41 -20.16
CA ALA A 159 0.71 -28.36 -20.11
C ALA A 159 1.95 -28.81 -19.31
N VAL A 160 3.11 -28.54 -19.90
CA VAL A 160 4.44 -28.86 -19.38
C VAL A 160 5.34 -27.65 -19.52
N ARG A 161 6.22 -27.44 -18.56
CA ARG A 161 7.26 -26.42 -18.58
C ARG A 161 8.62 -27.04 -18.39
N LYS A 162 9.59 -26.69 -19.24
CA LYS A 162 10.98 -27.04 -19.05
C LYS A 162 11.54 -26.34 -17.81
N TYR A 163 12.16 -27.11 -16.95
CA TYR A 163 12.96 -26.61 -15.84
C TYR A 163 14.42 -26.55 -16.29
N ASN A 164 14.96 -25.34 -16.23
CA ASN A 164 16.37 -25.05 -16.47
C ASN A 164 16.95 -24.39 -15.21
N GLU A 165 18.23 -24.57 -14.96
CA GLU A 165 18.94 -23.90 -13.87
C GLU A 165 19.29 -22.44 -14.23
N ASN A 166 18.29 -21.71 -14.71
CA ASN A 166 18.45 -20.29 -14.98
C ASN A 166 18.62 -19.51 -13.69
N HIS A 167 19.26 -18.37 -13.79
CA HIS A 167 19.27 -17.40 -12.70
C HIS A 167 19.04 -15.99 -13.23
N VAL A 168 18.62 -15.11 -12.34
CA VAL A 168 18.39 -13.69 -12.64
C VAL A 168 19.33 -12.82 -11.80
N THR A 169 19.72 -11.69 -12.35
CA THR A 169 20.44 -10.62 -11.68
C THR A 169 19.71 -9.31 -11.92
N LEU A 170 19.87 -8.35 -11.04
CA LEU A 170 19.35 -7.00 -11.28
C LEU A 170 20.09 -6.36 -12.46
N GLN A 171 19.38 -5.60 -13.29
CA GLN A 171 19.98 -4.82 -14.36
C GLN A 171 20.92 -3.75 -13.77
N ALA A 172 22.11 -3.60 -14.34
CA ALA A 172 23.07 -2.61 -13.90
C ALA A 172 22.48 -1.19 -13.85
N GLY A 173 22.78 -0.46 -12.78
CA GLY A 173 22.29 0.90 -12.56
C GLY A 173 20.94 1.01 -11.86
N LEU A 174 20.30 -0.11 -11.50
CA LEU A 174 19.08 -0.11 -10.67
C LEU A 174 19.36 -0.36 -9.19
N ASP A 175 20.58 -0.74 -8.85
CA ASP A 175 20.99 -1.09 -7.48
C ASP A 175 20.71 0.04 -6.49
N THR A 176 21.10 1.27 -6.83
CA THR A 176 20.93 2.47 -5.98
C THR A 176 19.46 2.73 -5.67
N LEU A 177 18.60 2.67 -6.69
CA LEU A 177 17.16 2.86 -6.48
C LEU A 177 16.58 1.77 -5.59
N VAL A 178 16.92 0.50 -5.84
CA VAL A 178 16.44 -0.62 -5.02
C VAL A 178 16.89 -0.49 -3.58
N ASP A 179 18.15 -0.12 -3.33
CA ASP A 179 18.69 0.06 -1.98
C ASP A 179 17.97 1.20 -1.23
N LYS A 180 17.73 2.34 -1.89
CA LYS A 180 16.96 3.46 -1.34
C LYS A 180 15.52 3.04 -1.00
N LEU A 181 14.85 2.33 -1.90
CA LEU A 181 13.50 1.84 -1.68
C LEU A 181 13.44 0.84 -0.52
N LEU A 182 14.39 -0.09 -0.42
CA LEU A 182 14.47 -1.07 0.67
C LEU A 182 14.72 -0.42 2.03
N ALA A 183 15.47 0.68 2.08
CA ALA A 183 15.75 1.42 3.30
C ALA A 183 14.49 2.12 3.86
N ASN A 184 13.65 2.68 2.97
CA ASN A 184 12.50 3.50 3.37
C ASN A 184 11.17 2.73 3.37
N TYR A 185 11.06 1.65 2.57
CA TYR A 185 9.84 0.85 2.44
C TYR A 185 10.13 -0.63 2.69
N PRO A 186 10.05 -1.09 3.94
CA PRO A 186 10.49 -2.43 4.31
C PRO A 186 9.72 -3.55 3.59
N TYR A 187 10.43 -4.62 3.25
CA TYR A 187 9.87 -5.81 2.59
C TYR A 187 8.88 -6.58 3.47
N TYR A 188 8.97 -6.43 4.80
CA TYR A 188 8.10 -7.08 5.78
C TYR A 188 6.81 -6.29 6.07
N SER A 189 6.59 -5.13 5.43
CA SER A 189 5.33 -4.41 5.53
C SER A 189 4.20 -5.22 4.92
N LYS A 190 3.02 -5.16 5.56
CA LYS A 190 1.80 -5.83 5.06
C LYS A 190 1.02 -4.87 4.16
N PRO A 191 0.74 -5.23 2.90
CA PRO A 191 0.01 -4.34 1.98
C PRO A 191 -1.47 -4.17 2.33
N TYR A 192 -2.06 -5.10 3.07
CA TYR A 192 -3.48 -5.09 3.34
C TYR A 192 -3.77 -5.14 4.83
N PRO A 193 -4.73 -4.34 5.33
CA PRO A 193 -5.25 -4.46 6.68
C PRO A 193 -5.89 -5.84 6.91
N GLU A 194 -5.67 -6.43 8.07
CA GLU A 194 -6.15 -7.78 8.38
C GLU A 194 -7.68 -7.90 8.35
N ASP A 195 -8.40 -6.84 8.76
CA ASP A 195 -9.86 -6.78 8.74
C ASP A 195 -10.46 -6.61 7.33
N GLU A 196 -9.64 -6.31 6.34
CA GLU A 196 -10.04 -6.07 4.95
C GLU A 196 -9.57 -7.14 3.97
N ILE A 197 -8.69 -8.04 4.44
CA ILE A 197 -8.10 -9.11 3.62
C ILE A 197 -9.14 -10.01 2.93
N SER A 198 -10.30 -10.24 3.57
CA SER A 198 -11.38 -11.05 3.04
C SER A 198 -12.29 -10.33 2.03
N LYS A 199 -12.18 -9.01 1.91
CA LYS A 199 -13.02 -8.22 1.00
C LYS A 199 -12.45 -8.23 -0.41
N LYS A 200 -13.29 -8.54 -1.40
CA LYS A 200 -12.90 -8.58 -2.82
C LYS A 200 -12.44 -7.23 -3.37
N PHE A 201 -12.95 -6.14 -2.83
CA PHE A 201 -12.63 -4.77 -3.23
C PHE A 201 -12.70 -3.84 -2.03
N ASN A 202 -11.69 -3.00 -1.89
CA ASN A 202 -11.64 -1.99 -0.84
C ASN A 202 -11.03 -0.69 -1.38
N SER A 203 -11.76 0.42 -1.23
CA SER A 203 -11.29 1.74 -1.65
C SER A 203 -10.01 2.18 -0.94
N SER A 204 -9.80 1.76 0.31
CA SER A 204 -8.58 2.08 1.07
C SER A 204 -7.34 1.42 0.48
N ILE A 205 -7.45 0.18 -0.02
CA ILE A 205 -6.34 -0.52 -0.69
C ILE A 205 -5.95 0.19 -1.98
N VAL A 206 -6.94 0.69 -2.74
CA VAL A 206 -6.68 1.44 -3.97
C VAL A 206 -5.94 2.75 -3.66
N VAL A 207 -6.36 3.47 -2.63
CA VAL A 207 -5.68 4.70 -2.19
C VAL A 207 -4.24 4.41 -1.79
N GLU A 208 -4.00 3.37 -0.99
CA GLU A 208 -2.66 2.98 -0.56
C GLU A 208 -1.74 2.65 -1.75
N MET A 209 -2.21 1.81 -2.68
CA MET A 209 -1.44 1.48 -3.89
C MET A 209 -1.16 2.69 -4.78
N TYR A 210 -2.14 3.59 -4.93
CA TYR A 210 -2.02 4.75 -5.82
C TYR A 210 -1.24 5.90 -5.20
N SER A 211 -1.18 5.97 -3.87
CA SER A 211 -0.36 6.96 -3.16
C SER A 211 1.13 6.62 -3.16
N PHE A 212 1.50 5.39 -3.53
CA PHE A 212 2.91 5.02 -3.61
C PHE A 212 3.61 5.77 -4.74
N TYR A 213 4.25 6.87 -4.38
CA TYR A 213 4.96 7.77 -5.30
C TYR A 213 6.27 8.24 -4.63
N PRO A 214 7.27 7.35 -4.53
CA PRO A 214 8.43 7.59 -3.70
C PRO A 214 9.35 8.67 -4.28
N PRO A 215 9.82 9.63 -3.45
CA PRO A 215 10.73 10.69 -3.87
C PRO A 215 12.08 10.14 -4.38
N GLU A 216 12.49 8.97 -3.93
CA GLU A 216 13.70 8.28 -4.40
C GLU A 216 13.66 8.01 -5.91
N LEU A 217 12.50 7.65 -6.45
CA LEU A 217 12.32 7.48 -7.89
C LEU A 217 12.47 8.82 -8.62
N LEU A 218 11.86 9.89 -8.10
CA LEU A 218 11.88 11.21 -8.74
C LEU A 218 13.32 11.74 -8.85
N GLU A 219 14.10 11.55 -7.79
CA GLU A 219 15.53 11.86 -7.78
C GLU A 219 16.29 11.07 -8.86
N GLU A 220 16.07 9.76 -8.94
CA GLU A 220 16.78 8.86 -9.89
C GLU A 220 16.44 9.14 -11.37
N ILE A 221 15.25 9.68 -11.66
CA ILE A 221 14.86 10.02 -13.04
C ILE A 221 15.02 11.50 -13.38
N GLY A 222 15.60 12.30 -12.44
CA GLY A 222 15.87 13.73 -12.64
C GLY A 222 14.61 14.58 -12.64
N MET A 223 13.59 14.20 -11.87
CA MET A 223 12.34 14.93 -11.61
C MET A 223 12.22 15.29 -10.13
N ASP A 224 13.28 15.83 -9.57
CA ASP A 224 13.37 16.10 -8.14
C ASP A 224 13.13 17.60 -7.82
N THR A 225 12.23 18.23 -8.53
CA THR A 225 11.82 19.60 -8.22
C THR A 225 11.20 19.66 -6.81
N GLU A 226 11.29 20.85 -6.17
CA GLU A 226 10.68 21.05 -4.85
C GLU A 226 9.16 20.77 -4.87
N ASP A 227 8.49 21.07 -6.00
CA ASP A 227 7.06 20.81 -6.17
C ASP A 227 6.77 19.30 -6.28
N ASP A 228 7.56 18.54 -7.04
CA ASP A 228 7.39 17.09 -7.17
C ASP A 228 7.62 16.39 -5.83
N LYS A 229 8.66 16.78 -5.09
CA LYS A 229 8.94 16.26 -3.74
C LYS A 229 7.80 16.58 -2.77
N ALA A 230 7.28 17.80 -2.80
CA ALA A 230 6.18 18.19 -1.94
C ALA A 230 4.91 17.39 -2.24
N ILE A 231 4.55 17.20 -3.52
CA ILE A 231 3.42 16.38 -3.93
C ILE A 231 3.63 14.93 -3.47
N ALA A 232 4.80 14.35 -3.69
CA ALA A 232 5.12 13.01 -3.23
C ALA A 232 4.96 12.85 -1.71
N THR A 233 5.46 13.83 -0.95
CA THR A 233 5.30 13.87 0.51
C THR A 233 3.83 13.95 0.92
N MET A 234 3.04 14.81 0.29
CA MET A 234 1.60 14.94 0.58
C MET A 234 0.82 13.67 0.26
N LEU A 235 1.14 12.97 -0.84
CA LEU A 235 0.55 11.68 -1.19
C LEU A 235 0.92 10.61 -0.16
N GLN A 236 2.15 10.60 0.33
CA GLN A 236 2.59 9.68 1.38
C GLN A 236 1.83 9.95 2.69
N ILE A 237 1.68 11.21 3.11
CA ILE A 237 0.91 11.60 4.30
C ILE A 237 -0.54 11.08 4.18
N ALA A 238 -1.18 11.25 3.03
CA ALA A 238 -2.53 10.73 2.80
C ALA A 238 -2.60 9.19 2.97
N SER A 239 -1.59 8.47 2.49
CA SER A 239 -1.46 7.02 2.70
C SER A 239 -1.26 6.65 4.18
N ASP A 240 -0.40 7.38 4.88
CA ASP A 240 -0.06 7.16 6.29
C ASP A 240 -1.28 7.28 7.20
N VAL A 241 -2.19 8.20 6.94
CA VAL A 241 -3.48 8.32 7.66
C VAL A 241 -4.27 7.01 7.62
N ASN A 242 -4.35 6.36 6.47
CA ASN A 242 -5.04 5.09 6.35
C ASN A 242 -4.26 3.94 6.98
N TYR A 243 -2.95 3.88 6.76
CA TYR A 243 -2.07 2.83 7.24
C TYR A 243 -2.00 2.80 8.77
N TYR A 244 -1.59 3.91 9.40
CA TYR A 244 -1.40 3.97 10.86
C TYR A 244 -2.70 3.94 11.66
N SER A 245 -3.85 4.22 11.03
CA SER A 245 -5.14 4.06 11.70
C SER A 245 -5.42 2.62 12.13
N ARG A 246 -4.77 1.63 11.52
CA ARG A 246 -4.92 0.19 11.75
C ARG A 246 -3.74 -0.44 12.47
N GLU A 247 -2.69 0.32 12.73
CA GLU A 247 -1.53 -0.15 13.47
C GLU A 247 -1.81 -0.04 14.98
N GLU A 248 -1.94 -1.16 15.67
CA GLU A 248 -2.03 -1.20 17.13
C GLU A 248 -0.63 -0.98 17.72
N THR A 249 -0.23 0.28 17.88
CA THR A 249 0.93 0.63 18.69
C THR A 249 0.48 0.91 20.13
N ALA A 250 1.34 0.65 21.11
CA ALA A 250 1.04 0.87 22.52
C ALA A 250 0.62 2.33 22.86
N THR A 251 0.90 3.28 21.99
CA THR A 251 0.67 4.71 22.21
C THR A 251 -0.27 5.40 21.22
N GLY A 252 -0.59 4.78 20.09
CA GLY A 252 -1.32 5.46 19.00
C GLY A 252 -0.56 6.62 18.34
N ALA A 253 0.67 6.89 18.79
CA ALA A 253 1.45 8.09 18.44
C ALA A 253 1.65 8.30 16.94
N LYS A 254 1.90 7.22 16.19
CA LYS A 254 2.10 7.33 14.74
C LYS A 254 0.84 7.77 13.98
N PHE A 255 -0.34 7.33 14.46
CA PHE A 255 -1.59 7.76 13.85
C PHE A 255 -1.91 9.22 14.18
N GLU A 256 -1.63 9.66 15.41
CA GLU A 256 -1.74 11.06 15.80
C GLU A 256 -0.78 11.93 14.97
N ASP A 257 0.48 11.50 14.77
CA ASP A 257 1.45 12.21 13.93
C ASP A 257 1.00 12.27 12.47
N ALA A 258 0.49 11.16 11.91
CA ALA A 258 -0.02 11.13 10.53
C ALA A 258 -1.22 12.07 10.34
N LEU A 259 -2.15 12.14 11.30
CA LEU A 259 -3.27 13.08 11.27
C LEU A 259 -2.80 14.53 11.42
N THR A 260 -1.87 14.81 12.33
CA THR A 260 -1.29 16.16 12.47
C THR A 260 -0.67 16.63 11.17
N ASN A 261 0.14 15.80 10.53
CA ASN A 261 0.73 16.10 9.22
C ASN A 261 -0.35 16.28 8.14
N ALA A 262 -1.40 15.45 8.16
CA ALA A 262 -2.50 15.51 7.20
C ALA A 262 -3.30 16.81 7.29
N PHE A 263 -3.57 17.30 8.50
CA PHE A 263 -4.28 18.57 8.66
C PHE A 263 -3.38 19.79 8.38
N ASN A 264 -2.08 19.68 8.57
CA ASN A 264 -1.10 20.68 8.15
C ASN A 264 -0.86 20.70 6.62
N MET A 265 -1.46 19.80 5.85
CA MET A 265 -1.49 19.91 4.39
C MET A 265 -2.45 21.01 3.89
N PHE A 266 -3.47 21.35 4.69
CA PHE A 266 -4.37 22.45 4.35
C PHE A 266 -3.66 23.78 4.58
N ILE A 267 -3.68 24.67 3.57
CA ILE A 267 -2.98 25.96 3.63
C ILE A 267 -3.55 26.93 4.68
N ASP A 268 -4.74 26.63 5.18
CA ASP A 268 -5.54 27.44 6.08
C ASP A 268 -5.79 26.75 7.44
N VAL A 269 -5.04 25.69 7.78
CA VAL A 269 -5.10 25.02 9.07
C VAL A 269 -3.72 24.90 9.68
N ASP A 270 -3.62 25.24 10.98
CA ASP A 270 -2.50 24.87 11.84
C ASP A 270 -2.96 23.77 12.80
N ALA A 271 -2.32 22.61 12.73
CA ALA A 271 -2.59 21.44 13.58
C ALA A 271 -1.39 21.15 14.47
N GLU A 272 -1.64 20.97 15.77
CA GLU A 272 -0.63 20.63 16.76
C GLU A 272 -1.05 19.40 17.56
N ARG A 273 -0.15 18.42 17.64
CA ARG A 273 -0.34 17.24 18.47
C ARG A 273 -0.09 17.61 19.93
N ILE A 274 -1.12 17.53 20.76
CA ILE A 274 -1.04 17.83 22.18
C ILE A 274 -0.83 16.54 22.99
N GLY A 275 -1.72 15.56 22.83
CA GLY A 275 -1.66 14.30 23.53
C GLY A 275 -1.70 14.41 25.07
N GLY A 276 -1.60 13.27 25.73
CA GLY A 276 -1.54 13.20 27.20
C GLY A 276 -2.91 13.15 27.88
N ALA A 277 -2.89 12.71 29.14
CA ALA A 277 -4.11 12.48 29.89
C ALA A 277 -4.90 13.79 30.10
N GLY A 278 -6.17 13.79 29.72
CA GLY A 278 -7.08 14.93 29.90
C GLY A 278 -6.99 16.01 28.79
N ASN A 279 -6.30 15.76 27.69
CA ASN A 279 -6.24 16.63 26.53
C ASN A 279 -6.88 15.94 25.31
N ALA A 280 -7.18 16.75 24.26
CA ALA A 280 -7.41 16.24 22.92
C ALA A 280 -6.12 15.63 22.35
N ASP A 281 -6.24 14.74 21.36
CA ASP A 281 -5.06 14.19 20.72
C ASP A 281 -4.37 15.26 19.84
N ILE A 282 -5.18 16.04 19.07
CA ILE A 282 -4.68 17.12 18.20
C ILE A 282 -5.60 18.34 18.31
N GLU A 283 -5.01 19.52 18.49
CA GLU A 283 -5.69 20.81 18.38
C GLU A 283 -5.45 21.42 17.01
N CYS A 284 -6.50 22.01 16.43
CA CYS A 284 -6.44 22.63 15.10
C CYS A 284 -7.01 24.04 15.13
N VAL A 285 -6.37 24.97 14.42
CA VAL A 285 -6.85 26.32 14.15
C VAL A 285 -7.09 26.46 12.67
N TYR A 286 -8.32 26.68 12.29
CA TYR A 286 -8.72 26.97 10.92
C TYR A 286 -8.86 28.48 10.71
N TYR A 287 -8.11 29.05 9.78
CA TYR A 287 -8.13 30.46 9.42
C TYR A 287 -9.18 30.73 8.34
N LEU A 288 -10.16 31.56 8.66
CA LEU A 288 -11.26 31.90 7.78
C LEU A 288 -10.87 33.00 6.76
N PRO A 289 -11.51 33.05 5.58
CA PRO A 289 -11.22 34.08 4.57
C PRO A 289 -11.42 35.52 5.03
N ASP A 290 -12.25 35.77 6.04
CA ASP A 290 -12.56 37.06 6.63
C ASP A 290 -11.58 37.52 7.74
N ASN A 291 -10.41 36.88 7.84
CA ASN A 291 -9.41 37.03 8.88
C ASN A 291 -9.87 36.58 10.29
N GLY A 292 -10.98 35.88 10.37
CA GLY A 292 -11.39 35.15 11.58
C GLY A 292 -10.62 33.84 11.75
N HIS A 293 -10.85 33.19 12.86
CA HIS A 293 -10.38 31.82 13.05
C HIS A 293 -11.39 30.98 13.83
N LYS A 294 -11.34 29.67 13.60
CA LYS A 294 -12.16 28.67 14.24
C LYS A 294 -11.25 27.59 14.82
N LYS A 295 -11.44 27.19 16.06
CA LYS A 295 -10.76 26.03 16.65
C LYS A 295 -11.62 24.79 16.52
N PHE A 296 -10.99 23.68 16.21
CA PHE A 296 -11.57 22.35 16.32
C PHE A 296 -10.51 21.36 16.86
N ASP A 297 -10.93 20.21 17.29
CA ASP A 297 -10.02 19.18 17.78
C ASP A 297 -10.28 17.83 17.11
N ILE A 298 -9.26 17.00 17.12
CA ILE A 298 -9.30 15.66 16.55
C ILE A 298 -9.04 14.64 17.65
N GLU A 299 -9.87 13.62 17.70
CA GLU A 299 -9.69 12.42 18.50
C GLU A 299 -9.28 11.27 17.60
N ALA A 300 -8.05 10.83 17.68
CA ALA A 300 -7.47 9.76 16.90
C ALA A 300 -7.73 8.40 17.57
N LYS A 301 -8.33 7.46 16.85
CA LYS A 301 -8.59 6.11 17.37
C LYS A 301 -8.05 5.06 16.41
N SER A 302 -6.77 4.71 16.55
CA SER A 302 -6.19 3.57 15.84
C SER A 302 -6.68 2.25 16.44
N THR A 303 -7.12 1.33 15.59
CA THR A 303 -7.61 0.03 16.02
C THR A 303 -7.68 -0.96 14.86
N THR A 304 -7.37 -2.23 15.11
CA THR A 304 -7.61 -3.33 14.17
C THR A 304 -9.06 -3.83 14.21
N ARG A 305 -9.83 -3.46 15.26
CA ARG A 305 -11.23 -3.83 15.44
C ARG A 305 -12.14 -2.61 15.24
N LYS A 306 -13.45 -2.84 15.15
CA LYS A 306 -14.43 -1.75 15.15
C LYS A 306 -14.40 -1.03 16.49
N LEU A 307 -14.29 0.29 16.46
CA LEU A 307 -14.50 1.13 17.63
C LEU A 307 -15.94 0.94 18.12
N ALA A 308 -16.14 0.36 19.29
CA ALA A 308 -17.45 -0.02 19.78
C ALA A 308 -18.24 1.16 20.35
N GLN A 309 -17.56 2.05 21.08
CA GLN A 309 -18.15 3.21 21.78
C GLN A 309 -17.07 4.27 21.99
N ILE A 310 -17.50 5.51 22.30
CA ILE A 310 -16.62 6.62 22.62
C ILE A 310 -17.14 7.39 23.85
N ASN A 311 -16.23 7.94 24.66
CA ASN A 311 -16.63 8.72 25.81
C ASN A 311 -16.92 10.18 25.41
N SER A 312 -18.15 10.46 25.00
CA SER A 312 -18.59 11.78 24.55
C SER A 312 -18.46 12.86 25.64
N ARG A 313 -18.65 12.49 26.92
CA ARG A 313 -18.44 13.42 28.03
C ARG A 313 -16.97 13.90 28.11
N ARG A 314 -16.01 13.00 27.89
CA ARG A 314 -14.58 13.35 27.86
C ARG A 314 -14.30 14.29 26.68
N LEU A 315 -14.80 13.98 25.49
CA LEU A 315 -14.66 14.83 24.31
C LEU A 315 -15.22 16.24 24.55
N ARG A 316 -16.43 16.33 25.12
CA ARG A 316 -17.03 17.62 25.49
C ARG A 316 -16.14 18.42 26.46
N THR A 317 -15.55 17.77 27.47
CA THR A 317 -14.67 18.41 28.43
C THR A 317 -13.41 18.97 27.74
N HIS A 318 -12.80 18.19 26.84
CA HIS A 318 -11.64 18.64 26.09
C HIS A 318 -12.00 19.81 25.18
N ARG A 319 -13.07 19.70 24.40
CA ARG A 319 -13.56 20.76 23.51
C ARG A 319 -13.80 22.08 24.22
N ILE A 320 -14.47 22.06 25.39
CA ILE A 320 -14.72 23.27 26.19
C ILE A 320 -13.40 23.86 26.69
N LYS A 321 -12.46 23.04 27.14
CA LYS A 321 -11.16 23.48 27.65
C LYS A 321 -10.36 24.27 26.64
N ILE A 322 -10.37 23.85 25.37
CA ILE A 322 -9.58 24.49 24.30
C ILE A 322 -10.39 25.49 23.45
N GLY A 323 -11.70 25.60 23.70
CA GLY A 323 -12.58 26.48 22.97
C GLY A 323 -12.90 26.01 21.53
N SER A 324 -12.83 24.67 21.28
CA SER A 324 -13.15 24.08 19.99
C SER A 324 -14.65 24.12 19.68
N LYS A 325 -14.98 24.34 18.42
CA LYS A 325 -16.35 24.31 17.91
C LYS A 325 -16.90 22.90 17.84
N TYR A 326 -16.08 21.97 17.37
CA TYR A 326 -16.43 20.55 17.23
C TYR A 326 -15.20 19.66 17.41
N THR A 327 -15.47 18.38 17.66
CA THR A 327 -14.46 17.31 17.70
C THR A 327 -14.66 16.40 16.50
N MET A 328 -13.60 16.16 15.71
CA MET A 328 -13.58 15.16 14.65
C MET A 328 -12.95 13.86 15.15
N ILE A 329 -13.72 12.77 15.18
CA ILE A 329 -13.24 11.44 15.55
C ILE A 329 -12.80 10.73 14.26
N VAL A 330 -11.51 10.40 14.16
CA VAL A 330 -10.97 9.66 13.02
C VAL A 330 -10.60 8.25 13.44
N THR A 331 -11.16 7.26 12.76
CA THR A 331 -10.96 5.83 13.08
C THR A 331 -11.11 4.97 11.82
N PRO A 332 -10.45 3.80 11.71
CA PRO A 332 -10.59 2.95 10.53
C PRO A 332 -11.98 2.36 10.38
N ASN A 333 -12.65 2.04 11.50
CA ASN A 333 -14.00 1.48 11.47
C ASN A 333 -14.68 1.66 12.83
N PHE A 334 -16.03 1.76 12.85
CA PHE A 334 -16.81 1.96 14.06
C PHE A 334 -18.17 1.27 14.00
N SER A 335 -18.80 1.09 15.15
CA SER A 335 -20.14 0.51 15.32
C SER A 335 -21.19 1.60 15.46
N ILE A 336 -22.47 1.20 15.42
CA ILE A 336 -23.62 2.07 15.71
C ILE A 336 -23.56 2.67 17.13
N GLY A 337 -22.82 2.05 18.07
CA GLY A 337 -22.63 2.57 19.42
C GLY A 337 -21.95 3.94 19.43
N VAL A 338 -20.93 4.13 18.58
CA VAL A 338 -20.25 5.43 18.45
C VAL A 338 -21.20 6.53 18.00
N LEU A 339 -22.09 6.24 17.04
CA LEU A 339 -23.09 7.21 16.55
C LEU A 339 -24.06 7.62 17.67
N LYS A 340 -24.50 6.66 18.49
CA LYS A 340 -25.35 6.95 19.64
C LYS A 340 -24.64 7.80 20.70
N ASP A 341 -23.33 7.57 20.88
CA ASP A 341 -22.53 8.31 21.87
C ASP A 341 -22.30 9.78 21.46
N ILE A 342 -22.29 10.09 20.16
CA ILE A 342 -22.08 11.45 19.65
C ILE A 342 -23.38 12.16 19.22
N GLU A 343 -24.52 11.48 19.24
CA GLU A 343 -25.80 12.06 18.91
C GLU A 343 -26.11 13.26 19.83
N GLY A 344 -26.38 14.43 19.22
CA GLY A 344 -26.60 15.69 19.96
C GLY A 344 -25.34 16.34 20.53
N GLU A 345 -24.14 15.77 20.30
CA GLU A 345 -22.86 16.38 20.64
C GLU A 345 -22.26 17.14 19.46
N ASN A 346 -21.45 18.17 19.73
CA ASN A 346 -20.68 18.86 18.70
C ASN A 346 -19.49 18.00 18.25
N SER A 347 -19.76 16.80 17.78
CA SER A 347 -18.76 15.86 17.33
C SER A 347 -19.20 15.19 16.04
N VAL A 348 -18.25 14.81 15.20
CA VAL A 348 -18.50 13.98 14.01
C VAL A 348 -17.55 12.79 14.01
N VAL A 349 -17.91 11.73 13.32
CA VAL A 349 -16.99 10.61 13.08
C VAL A 349 -16.75 10.42 11.58
N ILE A 350 -15.51 10.11 11.23
CA ILE A 350 -15.10 9.81 9.85
C ILE A 350 -14.19 8.58 9.82
N LYS A 351 -14.36 7.74 8.79
CA LYS A 351 -13.41 6.66 8.53
C LYS A 351 -12.11 7.21 7.95
N SER A 352 -10.98 6.76 8.51
CA SER A 352 -9.63 7.15 8.05
C SER A 352 -9.43 6.97 6.55
N ALA A 353 -10.00 5.89 5.97
CA ALA A 353 -9.94 5.64 4.53
C ALA A 353 -10.65 6.73 3.69
N ALA A 354 -11.77 7.28 4.17
CA ALA A 354 -12.47 8.35 3.48
C ALA A 354 -11.69 9.67 3.54
N LEU A 355 -11.11 9.99 4.71
CA LEU A 355 -10.25 11.16 4.87
C LEU A 355 -8.99 11.03 4.01
N ALA A 356 -8.32 9.89 4.02
CA ALA A 356 -7.16 9.62 3.18
C ALA A 356 -7.47 9.78 1.68
N ASN A 357 -8.60 9.24 1.22
CA ASN A 357 -9.04 9.39 -0.17
C ASN A 357 -9.37 10.84 -0.53
N TYR A 358 -10.00 11.59 0.38
CA TYR A 358 -10.25 13.01 0.21
C TYR A 358 -8.96 13.78 -0.01
N LEU A 359 -7.97 13.64 0.88
CA LEU A 359 -6.66 14.28 0.78
C LEU A 359 -5.94 13.88 -0.51
N TYR A 360 -5.89 12.60 -0.82
CA TYR A 360 -5.27 12.06 -2.02
C TYR A 360 -5.83 12.71 -3.30
N GLN A 361 -7.16 12.75 -3.44
CA GLN A 361 -7.80 13.33 -4.62
C GLN A 361 -7.61 14.85 -4.73
N TYR A 362 -7.58 15.54 -3.60
CA TYR A 362 -7.27 16.97 -3.57
C TYR A 362 -5.84 17.24 -4.05
N VAL A 363 -4.85 16.52 -3.53
CA VAL A 363 -3.44 16.66 -3.95
C VAL A 363 -3.29 16.41 -5.45
N LEU A 364 -3.92 15.35 -5.98
CA LEU A 364 -3.86 15.04 -7.40
C LEU A 364 -4.46 16.12 -8.30
N LYS A 365 -5.46 16.85 -7.83
CA LYS A 365 -6.20 17.83 -8.65
C LYS A 365 -5.74 19.26 -8.46
N GLN A 366 -5.35 19.63 -7.26
CA GLN A 366 -4.99 21.00 -6.90
C GLN A 366 -3.52 21.17 -6.49
N GLY A 367 -2.76 20.09 -6.43
CA GLY A 367 -1.36 20.13 -6.03
C GLY A 367 -1.22 20.52 -4.56
N ARG A 368 -0.37 21.54 -4.29
CA ARG A 368 0.00 21.94 -2.92
C ARG A 368 -1.02 22.87 -2.22
N THR A 369 -2.01 23.37 -2.94
CA THR A 369 -2.93 24.41 -2.42
C THR A 369 -4.29 23.83 -2.10
N ILE A 370 -4.39 23.05 -1.01
CA ILE A 370 -5.66 22.50 -0.55
C ILE A 370 -6.21 23.31 0.63
N SER A 371 -7.51 23.65 0.58
CA SER A 371 -8.22 24.38 1.63
C SER A 371 -9.11 23.45 2.44
N TYR A 372 -9.24 23.74 3.72
CA TYR A 372 -10.09 23.03 4.66
C TYR A 372 -11.58 23.37 4.53
N SER A 373 -11.91 24.50 3.88
CA SER A 373 -13.25 25.08 3.84
C SER A 373 -14.37 24.09 3.51
N MET A 374 -14.18 23.24 2.51
CA MET A 374 -15.19 22.27 2.10
C MET A 374 -15.36 21.14 3.13
N LEU A 375 -14.28 20.70 3.75
CA LEU A 375 -14.38 19.69 4.80
C LEU A 375 -15.07 20.26 6.04
N ASP A 376 -14.81 21.51 6.39
CA ASP A 376 -15.49 22.24 7.45
C ASP A 376 -17.02 22.35 7.19
N GLU A 377 -17.43 22.70 5.97
CA GLU A 377 -18.86 22.74 5.59
C GLU A 377 -19.54 21.37 5.73
N ILE A 378 -18.85 20.30 5.32
CA ILE A 378 -19.36 18.93 5.48
C ILE A 378 -19.50 18.60 6.97
N VAL A 379 -18.53 18.95 7.80
CA VAL A 379 -18.56 18.73 9.24
C VAL A 379 -19.73 19.48 9.88
N GLU A 380 -19.85 20.79 9.65
CA GLU A 380 -20.90 21.61 10.25
C GLU A 380 -22.31 21.17 9.85
N SER A 381 -22.48 20.67 8.62
CA SER A 381 -23.75 20.17 8.12
C SER A 381 -24.15 18.80 8.71
N ASN A 382 -23.22 18.08 9.37
CA ASN A 382 -23.44 16.73 9.86
C ASN A 382 -23.05 16.54 11.33
N ILE A 383 -23.09 17.59 12.13
CA ILE A 383 -22.78 17.53 13.57
C ILE A 383 -23.65 16.47 14.26
N GLY A 384 -23.02 15.64 15.09
CA GLY A 384 -23.65 14.49 15.78
C GLY A 384 -23.71 13.21 14.94
N GLY A 385 -23.06 13.17 13.75
CA GLY A 385 -23.20 12.08 12.80
C GLY A 385 -21.89 11.56 12.18
N ASP A 386 -22.06 10.63 11.24
CA ASP A 386 -21.01 10.07 10.38
C ASP A 386 -20.90 10.89 9.10
N ILE A 387 -19.74 11.48 8.86
CA ILE A 387 -19.48 12.26 7.65
C ILE A 387 -18.82 11.45 6.54
N THR A 388 -18.56 10.16 6.74
CA THR A 388 -17.86 9.30 5.78
C THR A 388 -18.51 9.31 4.39
N ASP A 389 -19.83 9.13 4.34
CA ASP A 389 -20.55 9.08 3.07
C ASP A 389 -20.65 10.46 2.40
N SER A 390 -20.78 11.53 3.18
CA SER A 390 -20.79 12.91 2.67
C SER A 390 -19.43 13.27 2.04
N VAL A 391 -18.33 12.92 2.69
CA VAL A 391 -16.97 13.13 2.15
C VAL A 391 -16.76 12.29 0.89
N ASN A 392 -17.15 11.02 0.89
CA ASN A 392 -17.05 10.17 -0.31
C ASN A 392 -17.93 10.69 -1.47
N ALA A 393 -19.12 11.19 -1.20
CA ALA A 393 -20.00 11.78 -2.20
C ALA A 393 -19.38 13.05 -2.81
N TYR A 394 -18.77 13.88 -1.97
CA TYR A 394 -18.04 15.07 -2.45
C TYR A 394 -16.87 14.69 -3.34
N VAL A 395 -16.03 13.74 -2.92
CA VAL A 395 -14.90 13.24 -3.71
C VAL A 395 -15.38 12.70 -5.06
N TYR A 396 -16.45 11.89 -5.03
CA TYR A 396 -17.04 11.34 -6.24
C TYR A 396 -17.51 12.41 -7.21
N SER A 397 -18.22 13.43 -6.72
CA SER A 397 -18.80 14.48 -7.55
C SER A 397 -17.78 15.44 -8.13
N ASN A 398 -16.68 15.74 -7.40
CA ASN A 398 -15.75 16.81 -7.77
C ASN A 398 -14.45 16.29 -8.39
N PHE A 399 -13.99 15.08 -8.03
CA PHE A 399 -12.71 14.56 -8.48
C PHE A 399 -12.82 13.34 -9.41
N GLY A 400 -14.05 12.84 -9.62
CA GLY A 400 -14.31 11.74 -10.56
C GLY A 400 -14.05 10.34 -10.01
N HIS A 401 -14.24 9.34 -10.87
CA HIS A 401 -14.59 7.95 -10.59
C HIS A 401 -13.49 7.00 -10.07
N ALA A 402 -12.39 7.46 -9.49
CA ALA A 402 -11.25 6.59 -9.17
C ALA A 402 -11.62 5.33 -8.34
N ALA A 403 -12.59 5.43 -7.42
CA ALA A 403 -12.99 4.32 -6.56
C ALA A 403 -14.18 3.48 -7.08
N ASN A 404 -15.04 4.04 -7.92
CA ASN A 404 -16.28 3.37 -8.38
C ASN A 404 -16.17 2.78 -9.80
N ASP A 405 -15.29 3.29 -10.66
CA ASP A 405 -15.08 2.74 -12.01
C ASP A 405 -14.54 1.29 -11.95
N PHE A 406 -13.84 0.94 -10.89
CA PHE A 406 -13.41 -0.42 -10.62
C PHE A 406 -14.55 -1.39 -10.24
N LYS A 407 -15.70 -0.90 -9.73
CA LYS A 407 -16.88 -1.74 -9.48
C LYS A 407 -17.58 -2.17 -10.76
N ILE A 408 -17.48 -1.39 -11.81
CA ILE A 408 -18.11 -1.67 -13.11
C ILE A 408 -17.27 -2.69 -13.88
N ALA A 409 -15.94 -2.55 -13.88
CA ALA A 409 -15.04 -3.49 -14.54
C ALA A 409 -15.04 -4.89 -13.92
N ALA A 410 -15.38 -5.03 -12.63
CA ALA A 410 -15.47 -6.31 -11.94
C ALA A 410 -16.81 -7.05 -12.18
N LYS A 411 -17.78 -6.43 -12.87
CA LYS A 411 -19.10 -7.02 -13.21
C LYS A 411 -19.24 -7.37 -14.70
N SER A 412 -18.31 -6.93 -15.54
CA SER A 412 -18.20 -7.32 -16.95
C SER A 412 -17.14 -8.42 -17.13
#